data_6a852251d046db95a0b5983dff6ed9cb
#
_entry.id   6a852251d046db95a0b5983dff6ed9cb
#
_cell.length_a   1.000
_cell.length_b   1.000
_cell.length_c   1.000
_cell.angle_alpha   90.00
_cell.angle_beta   90.00
_cell.angle_gamma   90.00
#
_symmetry.space_group_name_H-M   'P 1'
#
loop_
_entity.id
_entity.type
_entity.pdbx_description
1 polymer ?
#
loop_
_entity_poly.entity_id
_entity_poly.type
_entity_poly.pdbx_seq_one_letter_code
_entity_poly.pdbx_strand_id
1 'polypeptide(L)'
;VSATKDPEAARGRILSLRESLYRYFVGKNGIIDLMTIAAVAQEPMLIVGKPGTGKSEIILKFTEAMGLGGEDYFEYMLTEFSEPSEILGALDLSALKDGRFSRRVSGKLPMAKVAFLDEIFNSSSAILNVLLTILNERKYYDDGKPERAALRMLFAATNEIPDNHRMAALRDRFCIKVESREVWRGGVDGFSRLIDSGLKNEAWRQARLRPWQTGLATLEDFETAHTFLTEQMGRVDTDPLDDVAKSDRDRFMPREVQLVFLNLLETLAREHRVFISDRKVVKLYKLLRARAWLERNSEIKKEDLGLLACLGDTMEQLALLRQKVPQYLGLESANSHP
;
A
#
# COMPACT_ATOMS: atom_id res chain seq x y z
N VAL A 1 9.32 -25.46 16.88
CA VAL A 1 9.63 -24.19 17.56
C VAL A 1 10.20 -23.28 16.47
N SER A 2 9.37 -22.46 15.88
CA SER A 2 9.81 -21.40 14.94
C SER A 2 10.72 -20.46 15.72
N ALA A 3 11.93 -20.26 15.23
CA ALA A 3 12.82 -19.22 15.76
C ALA A 3 12.00 -17.91 15.78
N THR A 4 11.89 -17.27 16.93
CA THR A 4 11.22 -15.98 17.09
C THR A 4 11.95 -15.00 16.16
N LYS A 5 11.28 -14.64 15.08
CA LYS A 5 11.80 -13.67 14.10
C LYS A 5 11.99 -12.35 14.85
N ASP A 6 13.18 -11.78 14.77
CA ASP A 6 13.51 -10.53 15.46
C ASP A 6 12.90 -9.33 14.71
N PRO A 7 11.88 -8.66 15.27
CA PRO A 7 11.22 -7.52 14.62
C PRO A 7 12.16 -6.31 14.45
N GLU A 8 13.13 -6.11 15.36
CA GLU A 8 14.08 -5.00 15.24
C GLU A 8 15.07 -5.22 14.11
N ALA A 9 15.57 -6.45 13.95
CA ALA A 9 16.40 -6.80 12.82
C ALA A 9 15.63 -6.66 11.49
N ALA A 10 14.37 -7.10 11.46
CA ALA A 10 13.49 -6.90 10.31
C ALA A 10 13.30 -5.42 9.98
N ARG A 11 13.03 -4.56 10.99
CA ARG A 11 12.94 -3.12 10.84
C ARG A 11 14.21 -2.53 10.22
N GLY A 12 15.39 -2.89 10.74
CA GLY A 12 16.67 -2.44 10.22
C GLY A 12 16.86 -2.78 8.74
N ARG A 13 16.51 -4.00 8.33
CA ARG A 13 16.58 -4.43 6.92
C ARG A 13 15.57 -3.70 6.04
N ILE A 14 14.33 -3.50 6.49
CA ILE A 14 13.31 -2.74 5.77
C ILE A 14 13.76 -1.29 5.53
N LEU A 15 14.32 -0.63 6.55
CA LEU A 15 14.86 0.72 6.42
C LEU A 15 16.01 0.78 5.43
N SER A 16 16.91 -0.20 5.45
CA SER A 16 18.03 -0.30 4.51
C SER A 16 17.56 -0.52 3.06
N LEU A 17 16.51 -1.30 2.86
CA LEU A 17 15.85 -1.45 1.53
C LEU A 17 15.28 -0.10 1.08
N ARG A 18 14.56 0.61 1.94
CA ARG A 18 13.99 1.95 1.66
C ARG A 18 15.09 2.92 1.21
N GLU A 19 16.19 3.00 1.94
CA GLU A 19 17.33 3.85 1.60
C GLU A 19 17.97 3.50 0.26
N SER A 20 18.02 2.21 -0.10
CA SER A 20 18.55 1.79 -1.40
C SER A 20 17.70 2.31 -2.55
N LEU A 21 16.37 2.30 -2.39
CA LEU A 21 15.44 2.84 -3.38
C LEU A 21 15.51 4.37 -3.49
N TYR A 22 15.76 5.10 -2.41
CA TYR A 22 15.97 6.55 -2.46
C TYR A 22 17.16 6.93 -3.34
N ARG A 23 18.22 6.11 -3.34
CA ARG A 23 19.40 6.34 -4.19
C ARG A 23 19.11 6.10 -5.67
N TYR A 24 18.15 5.25 -5.97
CA TYR A 24 17.76 4.92 -7.34
C TYR A 24 16.76 5.93 -7.93
N PHE A 25 15.76 6.34 -7.13
CA PHE A 25 14.70 7.23 -7.59
C PHE A 25 14.94 8.69 -7.14
N VAL A 26 14.81 9.62 -8.07
CA VAL A 26 14.86 11.06 -7.78
C VAL A 26 13.45 11.58 -7.53
N GLY A 27 13.26 12.32 -6.41
CA GLY A 27 12.00 12.98 -6.09
C GLY A 27 10.83 12.03 -5.78
N LYS A 28 11.12 10.77 -5.41
CA LYS A 28 10.10 9.76 -5.10
C LYS A 28 10.16 9.24 -3.66
N ASN A 29 10.98 9.83 -2.81
CA ASN A 29 11.18 9.38 -1.43
C ASN A 29 9.86 9.26 -0.68
N GLY A 30 8.97 10.27 -0.76
CA GLY A 30 7.67 10.21 -0.10
C GLY A 30 6.76 9.08 -0.58
N ILE A 31 6.85 8.69 -1.86
CA ILE A 31 6.10 7.53 -2.38
C ILE A 31 6.70 6.24 -1.81
N ILE A 32 8.03 6.12 -1.78
CA ILE A 32 8.73 4.94 -1.22
C ILE A 32 8.42 4.80 0.27
N ASP A 33 8.37 5.90 1.03
CA ASP A 33 7.96 5.90 2.44
C ASP A 33 6.56 5.33 2.61
N LEU A 34 5.61 5.85 1.84
CA LEU A 34 4.22 5.41 1.89
C LEU A 34 4.07 3.94 1.46
N MET A 35 4.83 3.50 0.46
CA MET A 35 4.87 2.08 0.05
C MET A 35 5.40 1.20 1.18
N THR A 36 6.47 1.63 1.86
CA THR A 36 7.06 0.90 2.99
C THR A 36 6.05 0.80 4.15
N ILE A 37 5.38 1.89 4.50
CA ILE A 37 4.34 1.93 5.54
C ILE A 37 3.16 1.02 5.16
N ALA A 38 2.67 1.13 3.93
CA ALA A 38 1.56 0.31 3.42
C ALA A 38 1.90 -1.18 3.43
N ALA A 39 3.14 -1.54 3.06
CA ALA A 39 3.64 -2.91 3.06
C ALA A 39 3.70 -3.50 4.48
N VAL A 40 4.23 -2.77 5.46
CA VAL A 40 4.26 -3.18 6.87
C VAL A 40 2.85 -3.29 7.45
N ALA A 41 1.96 -2.35 7.14
CA ALA A 41 0.57 -2.39 7.61
C ALA A 41 -0.29 -3.44 6.86
N GLN A 42 0.19 -4.00 5.74
CA GLN A 42 -0.56 -4.84 4.80
C GLN A 42 -1.87 -4.20 4.33
N GLU A 43 -1.84 -2.89 4.12
CA GLU A 43 -2.97 -2.13 3.58
C GLU A 43 -2.70 -1.72 2.11
N PRO A 44 -3.73 -1.75 1.25
CA PRO A 44 -3.56 -1.41 -0.15
C PRO A 44 -3.21 0.07 -0.34
N MET A 45 -2.35 0.34 -1.33
CA MET A 45 -1.92 1.69 -1.70
C MET A 45 -2.16 1.97 -3.17
N LEU A 46 -2.59 3.21 -3.48
CA LEU A 46 -2.81 3.70 -4.84
C LEU A 46 -1.83 4.82 -5.20
N ILE A 47 -1.13 4.67 -6.31
CA ILE A 47 -0.31 5.71 -6.92
C ILE A 47 -1.06 6.29 -8.12
N VAL A 48 -1.27 7.60 -8.10
CA VAL A 48 -2.00 8.32 -9.15
C VAL A 48 -1.05 9.26 -9.88
N GLY A 49 -1.20 9.41 -11.18
CA GLY A 49 -0.42 10.40 -11.92
C GLY A 49 -0.37 10.12 -13.40
N LYS A 50 0.02 11.14 -14.16
CA LYS A 50 0.09 11.08 -15.62
C LYS A 50 1.00 9.95 -16.12
N PRO A 51 0.80 9.47 -17.35
CA PRO A 51 1.73 8.55 -17.99
C PRO A 51 3.17 9.11 -17.96
N GLY A 52 4.16 8.24 -17.78
CA GLY A 52 5.58 8.63 -17.75
C GLY A 52 6.07 9.23 -16.42
N THR A 53 5.26 9.25 -15.35
CA THR A 53 5.70 9.73 -14.02
C THR A 53 6.37 8.64 -13.16
N GLY A 54 6.64 7.45 -13.71
CA GLY A 54 7.37 6.38 -13.04
C GLY A 54 6.56 5.56 -12.06
N LYS A 55 5.21 5.55 -12.15
CA LYS A 55 4.33 4.78 -11.23
C LYS A 55 4.64 3.29 -11.22
N SER A 56 4.59 2.66 -12.39
CA SER A 56 4.79 1.22 -12.54
C SER A 56 6.23 0.83 -12.24
N GLU A 57 7.20 1.66 -12.63
CA GLU A 57 8.62 1.42 -12.37
C GLU A 57 8.93 1.40 -10.86
N ILE A 58 8.39 2.35 -10.08
CA ILE A 58 8.66 2.40 -8.64
C ILE A 58 8.08 1.17 -7.91
N ILE A 59 6.88 0.72 -8.30
CA ILE A 59 6.27 -0.49 -7.74
C ILE A 59 7.09 -1.72 -8.10
N LEU A 60 7.45 -1.86 -9.38
CA LEU A 60 8.26 -2.99 -9.85
C LEU A 60 9.62 -3.06 -9.11
N LYS A 61 10.33 -1.92 -9.00
CA LYS A 61 11.62 -1.89 -8.30
C LYS A 61 11.49 -2.16 -6.80
N PHE A 62 10.42 -1.70 -6.18
CA PHE A 62 10.14 -2.00 -4.77
C PHE A 62 9.92 -3.50 -4.55
N THR A 63 9.13 -4.15 -5.41
CA THR A 63 8.86 -5.59 -5.32
C THR A 63 10.09 -6.44 -5.68
N GLU A 64 10.86 -6.04 -6.70
CA GLU A 64 12.14 -6.67 -7.03
C GLU A 64 13.16 -6.54 -5.89
N ALA A 65 13.18 -5.40 -5.19
CA ALA A 65 14.07 -5.18 -4.04
C ALA A 65 13.77 -6.11 -2.86
N MET A 66 12.52 -6.57 -2.72
CA MET A 66 12.13 -7.61 -1.76
C MET A 66 12.47 -9.04 -2.22
N GLY A 67 13.06 -9.20 -3.39
CA GLY A 67 13.37 -10.51 -3.96
C GLY A 67 12.14 -11.30 -4.43
N LEU A 68 11.03 -10.62 -4.70
CA LEU A 68 9.80 -11.25 -5.14
C LEU A 68 9.88 -11.67 -6.62
N GLY A 69 9.30 -12.83 -6.90
CA GLY A 69 9.18 -13.37 -8.24
C GLY A 69 8.36 -14.67 -8.23
N GLY A 70 8.16 -15.25 -9.41
CA GLY A 70 7.43 -16.51 -9.56
C GLY A 70 5.96 -16.39 -9.08
N GLU A 71 5.51 -17.35 -8.29
CA GLU A 71 4.12 -17.43 -7.83
C GLU A 71 3.76 -16.43 -6.71
N ASP A 72 4.76 -15.84 -6.04
CA ASP A 72 4.53 -14.89 -4.94
C ASP A 72 4.17 -13.48 -5.43
N TYR A 73 4.38 -13.18 -6.72
CA TYR A 73 4.11 -11.88 -7.32
C TYR A 73 3.16 -11.98 -8.51
N PHE A 74 2.14 -11.13 -8.52
CA PHE A 74 1.19 -11.00 -9.61
C PHE A 74 1.15 -9.57 -10.11
N GLU A 75 1.34 -9.38 -11.42
CA GLU A 75 1.24 -8.08 -12.08
C GLU A 75 0.24 -8.17 -13.23
N TYR A 76 -0.63 -7.16 -13.32
CA TYR A 76 -1.60 -7.11 -14.39
C TYR A 76 -2.04 -5.66 -14.68
N MET A 77 -2.12 -5.29 -15.96
CA MET A 77 -2.71 -4.03 -16.42
C MET A 77 -4.18 -4.27 -16.75
N LEU A 78 -5.06 -3.60 -16.03
CA LEU A 78 -6.50 -3.73 -16.21
C LEU A 78 -6.97 -2.88 -17.40
N THR A 79 -7.92 -3.43 -18.14
CA THR A 79 -8.62 -2.78 -19.24
C THR A 79 -10.12 -3.03 -19.09
N GLU A 80 -10.96 -2.28 -19.84
CA GLU A 80 -12.41 -2.52 -19.88
C GLU A 80 -12.76 -3.93 -20.40
N PHE A 81 -11.87 -4.55 -21.17
CA PHE A 81 -12.05 -5.88 -21.76
C PHE A 81 -11.44 -6.99 -20.92
N SER A 82 -10.73 -6.66 -19.85
CA SER A 82 -10.15 -7.67 -18.97
C SER A 82 -11.22 -8.56 -18.37
N GLU A 83 -10.94 -9.87 -18.34
CA GLU A 83 -11.88 -10.87 -17.82
C GLU A 83 -11.48 -11.39 -16.43
N PRO A 84 -12.42 -11.81 -15.58
CA PRO A 84 -12.11 -12.41 -14.30
C PRO A 84 -11.20 -13.65 -14.38
N SER A 85 -11.24 -14.39 -15.47
CA SER A 85 -10.37 -15.54 -15.75
C SER A 85 -8.88 -15.19 -15.84
N GLU A 86 -8.55 -13.97 -16.25
CA GLU A 86 -7.16 -13.49 -16.34
C GLU A 86 -6.58 -13.20 -14.96
N ILE A 87 -7.44 -12.79 -14.02
CA ILE A 87 -7.07 -12.44 -12.63
C ILE A 87 -7.16 -13.66 -11.71
N LEU A 88 -8.26 -14.43 -11.80
CA LEU A 88 -8.53 -15.58 -10.93
C LEU A 88 -8.01 -16.91 -11.48
N GLY A 89 -7.71 -16.98 -12.78
CA GLY A 89 -7.37 -18.21 -13.49
C GLY A 89 -8.55 -18.79 -14.27
N ALA A 90 -8.21 -19.42 -15.37
CA ALA A 90 -9.17 -20.11 -16.26
C ALA A 90 -9.75 -21.35 -15.56
N LEU A 91 -10.95 -21.77 -16.00
CA LEU A 91 -11.53 -23.04 -15.55
C LEU A 91 -10.63 -24.23 -15.90
N ASP A 92 -10.48 -25.17 -14.96
CA ASP A 92 -9.77 -26.40 -15.19
C ASP A 92 -10.65 -27.37 -15.97
N LEU A 93 -10.32 -27.55 -17.25
CA LEU A 93 -11.08 -28.44 -18.13
C LEU A 93 -11.03 -29.92 -17.69
N SER A 94 -10.00 -30.31 -16.94
CA SER A 94 -9.91 -31.67 -16.39
C SER A 94 -10.88 -31.86 -15.22
N ALA A 95 -10.91 -30.88 -14.31
CA ALA A 95 -11.88 -30.89 -13.21
C ALA A 95 -13.34 -30.78 -13.71
N LEU A 96 -13.56 -30.01 -14.78
CA LEU A 96 -14.88 -29.86 -15.39
C LEU A 96 -15.43 -31.18 -15.93
N LYS A 97 -14.60 -32.07 -16.47
CA LYS A 97 -15.01 -33.43 -16.91
C LYS A 97 -15.54 -34.27 -15.74
N ASP A 98 -15.04 -34.00 -14.55
CA ASP A 98 -15.46 -34.67 -13.30
C ASP A 98 -16.65 -33.94 -12.61
N GLY A 99 -17.26 -32.95 -13.28
CA GLY A 99 -18.35 -32.15 -12.77
C GLY A 99 -17.98 -31.12 -11.71
N ARG A 100 -16.69 -30.75 -11.59
CA ARG A 100 -16.16 -29.75 -10.66
C ARG A 100 -15.80 -28.47 -11.41
N PHE A 101 -16.24 -27.31 -10.91
CA PHE A 101 -15.98 -25.99 -11.49
C PHE A 101 -14.75 -25.30 -10.85
N SER A 102 -13.63 -26.00 -10.80
CA SER A 102 -12.37 -25.51 -10.22
C SER A 102 -11.59 -24.65 -11.20
N ARG A 103 -10.76 -23.72 -10.69
CA ARG A 103 -9.92 -22.82 -11.47
C ARG A 103 -8.43 -23.17 -11.34
N ARG A 104 -7.65 -22.85 -12.37
CA ARG A 104 -6.20 -22.91 -12.34
C ARG A 104 -5.65 -21.61 -11.76
N VAL A 105 -5.51 -21.55 -10.43
CA VAL A 105 -5.14 -20.33 -9.70
C VAL A 105 -3.63 -20.13 -9.55
N SER A 106 -2.79 -21.11 -9.90
CA SER A 106 -1.32 -20.97 -9.87
C SER A 106 -0.86 -19.80 -10.75
N GLY A 107 0.00 -18.93 -10.19
CA GLY A 107 0.48 -17.72 -10.86
C GLY A 107 -0.61 -16.63 -11.05
N LYS A 108 -1.72 -16.70 -10.34
CA LYS A 108 -2.82 -15.73 -10.38
C LYS A 108 -2.97 -15.00 -9.05
N LEU A 109 -3.75 -13.90 -9.08
CA LEU A 109 -3.95 -13.02 -7.93
C LEU A 109 -4.31 -13.75 -6.62
N PRO A 110 -5.16 -14.80 -6.60
CA PRO A 110 -5.49 -15.49 -5.35
C PRO A 110 -4.29 -16.12 -4.64
N MET A 111 -3.29 -16.60 -5.39
CA MET A 111 -2.11 -17.28 -4.84
C MET A 111 -0.93 -16.34 -4.62
N ALA A 112 -0.92 -15.17 -5.23
CA ALA A 112 0.13 -14.19 -5.06
C ALA A 112 0.09 -13.56 -3.66
N LYS A 113 1.25 -13.39 -3.04
CA LYS A 113 1.40 -12.68 -1.76
C LYS A 113 1.45 -11.16 -1.97
N VAL A 114 2.04 -10.72 -3.07
CA VAL A 114 2.10 -9.31 -3.45
C VAL A 114 1.55 -9.14 -4.86
N ALA A 115 0.70 -8.13 -5.06
CA ALA A 115 0.14 -7.83 -6.36
C ALA A 115 0.37 -6.36 -6.75
N PHE A 116 0.60 -6.17 -8.05
CA PHE A 116 0.54 -4.87 -8.70
C PHE A 116 -0.56 -4.88 -9.76
N LEU A 117 -1.51 -3.95 -9.61
CA LEU A 117 -2.59 -3.77 -10.59
C LEU A 117 -2.49 -2.38 -11.19
N ASP A 118 -2.13 -2.30 -12.47
CA ASP A 118 -2.08 -1.04 -13.20
C ASP A 118 -3.45 -0.72 -13.80
N GLU A 119 -3.75 0.57 -13.94
CA GLU A 119 -5.04 1.10 -14.45
C GLU A 119 -6.25 0.51 -13.72
N ILE A 120 -6.18 0.46 -12.38
CA ILE A 120 -7.13 -0.29 -11.54
C ILE A 120 -8.59 0.18 -11.73
N PHE A 121 -8.83 1.43 -12.08
CA PHE A 121 -10.18 1.94 -12.31
C PHE A 121 -10.73 1.66 -13.72
N ASN A 122 -9.91 1.13 -14.62
CA ASN A 122 -10.37 0.67 -15.94
C ASN A 122 -11.01 -0.74 -15.90
N SER A 123 -11.28 -1.25 -14.69
CA SER A 123 -11.82 -2.58 -14.51
C SER A 123 -13.31 -2.67 -14.86
N SER A 124 -13.72 -3.82 -15.45
CA SER A 124 -15.12 -4.17 -15.64
C SER A 124 -15.83 -4.37 -14.28
N SER A 125 -17.17 -4.34 -14.26
CA SER A 125 -17.95 -4.60 -13.02
C SER A 125 -17.67 -5.99 -12.44
N ALA A 126 -17.41 -6.98 -13.29
CA ALA A 126 -17.11 -8.34 -12.85
C ALA A 126 -15.77 -8.40 -12.11
N ILE A 127 -14.72 -7.74 -12.65
CA ILE A 127 -13.41 -7.64 -11.98
C ILE A 127 -13.51 -6.82 -10.71
N LEU A 128 -14.25 -5.71 -10.73
CA LEU A 128 -14.46 -4.87 -9.53
C LEU A 128 -15.00 -5.71 -8.36
N ASN A 129 -16.01 -6.53 -8.58
CA ASN A 129 -16.57 -7.41 -7.53
C ASN A 129 -15.55 -8.43 -7.01
N VAL A 130 -14.74 -9.02 -7.90
CA VAL A 130 -13.66 -9.94 -7.52
C VAL A 130 -12.63 -9.23 -6.64
N LEU A 131 -12.18 -8.05 -7.07
CA LEU A 131 -11.19 -7.25 -6.31
C LEU A 131 -11.74 -6.84 -4.94
N LEU A 132 -13.00 -6.39 -4.87
CA LEU A 132 -13.64 -6.03 -3.61
C LEU A 132 -13.70 -7.22 -2.64
N THR A 133 -13.99 -8.42 -3.12
CA THR A 133 -14.01 -9.64 -2.29
C THR A 133 -12.61 -9.97 -1.76
N ILE A 134 -11.61 -9.98 -2.64
CA ILE A 134 -10.22 -10.29 -2.24
C ILE A 134 -9.68 -9.24 -1.27
N LEU A 135 -9.91 -7.95 -1.52
CA LEU A 135 -9.40 -6.86 -0.69
C LEU A 135 -10.09 -6.79 0.68
N ASN A 136 -11.38 -7.12 0.76
CA ASN A 136 -12.14 -7.03 2.01
C ASN A 136 -12.02 -8.28 2.87
N GLU A 137 -12.20 -9.44 2.23
CA GLU A 137 -12.39 -10.69 2.94
C GLU A 137 -11.19 -11.62 2.85
N ARG A 138 -10.20 -11.25 2.01
CA ARG A 138 -9.06 -12.12 1.71
C ARG A 138 -9.50 -13.49 1.22
N LYS A 139 -10.57 -13.51 0.40
CA LYS A 139 -11.19 -14.72 -0.15
C LYS A 139 -11.44 -14.57 -1.63
N TYR A 140 -11.52 -15.69 -2.30
CA TYR A 140 -12.06 -15.84 -3.65
C TYR A 140 -12.98 -17.07 -3.68
N TYR A 141 -13.78 -17.22 -4.73
CA TYR A 141 -14.69 -18.36 -4.84
C TYR A 141 -14.18 -19.33 -5.90
N ASP A 142 -14.02 -20.60 -5.50
CA ASP A 142 -13.71 -21.73 -6.36
C ASP A 142 -14.74 -22.82 -6.17
N ASP A 143 -15.33 -23.33 -7.26
CA ASP A 143 -16.45 -24.30 -7.23
C ASP A 143 -17.58 -23.90 -6.27
N GLY A 144 -17.91 -22.58 -6.23
CA GLY A 144 -18.92 -22.03 -5.33
C GLY A 144 -18.52 -21.97 -3.85
N LYS A 145 -17.31 -22.39 -3.49
CA LYS A 145 -16.80 -22.38 -2.11
C LYS A 145 -15.85 -21.20 -1.89
N PRO A 146 -15.91 -20.55 -0.71
CA PRO A 146 -14.97 -19.51 -0.36
C PRO A 146 -13.60 -20.12 0.00
N GLU A 147 -12.59 -19.74 -0.75
CA GLU A 147 -11.19 -20.11 -0.51
C GLU A 147 -10.38 -18.88 -0.05
N ARG A 148 -9.34 -19.08 0.75
CA ARG A 148 -8.51 -17.99 1.26
C ARG A 148 -7.51 -17.55 0.22
N ALA A 149 -7.49 -16.24 -0.08
CA ALA A 149 -6.46 -15.63 -0.91
C ALA A 149 -5.16 -15.42 -0.11
N ALA A 150 -4.02 -15.68 -0.74
CA ALA A 150 -2.69 -15.53 -0.13
C ALA A 150 -2.25 -14.05 -0.03
N LEU A 151 -2.94 -13.14 -0.70
CA LEU A 151 -2.56 -11.74 -0.85
C LEU A 151 -2.26 -11.05 0.49
N ARG A 152 -1.07 -10.44 0.61
CA ARG A 152 -0.62 -9.63 1.75
C ARG A 152 -0.62 -8.15 1.40
N MET A 153 -0.02 -7.80 0.27
CA MET A 153 0.17 -6.42 -0.17
C MET A 153 -0.46 -6.22 -1.55
N LEU A 154 -1.12 -5.09 -1.73
CA LEU A 154 -1.58 -4.63 -3.04
C LEU A 154 -1.08 -3.22 -3.29
N PHE A 155 -0.32 -3.05 -4.36
CA PHE A 155 -0.04 -1.77 -4.97
C PHE A 155 -0.88 -1.62 -6.22
N ALA A 156 -1.47 -0.44 -6.39
CA ALA A 156 -2.24 -0.13 -7.57
C ALA A 156 -1.77 1.18 -8.19
N ALA A 157 -1.92 1.31 -9.49
CA ALA A 157 -1.65 2.55 -10.20
C ALA A 157 -2.83 2.93 -11.08
N THR A 158 -2.95 4.22 -11.36
CA THR A 158 -3.93 4.78 -12.30
C THR A 158 -3.45 6.14 -12.81
N ASN A 159 -3.96 6.57 -13.94
CA ASN A 159 -3.69 7.90 -14.44
C ASN A 159 -4.54 8.97 -13.75
N GLU A 160 -5.77 8.64 -13.37
CA GLU A 160 -6.70 9.54 -12.68
C GLU A 160 -7.61 8.76 -11.71
N ILE A 161 -8.21 9.46 -10.77
CA ILE A 161 -9.25 8.90 -9.89
C ILE A 161 -10.61 9.30 -10.47
N PRO A 162 -11.42 8.35 -10.98
CA PRO A 162 -12.72 8.68 -11.54
C PRO A 162 -13.70 9.09 -10.44
N ASP A 163 -14.40 10.18 -10.65
CA ASP A 163 -15.46 10.64 -9.75
C ASP A 163 -16.83 10.08 -10.16
N ASN A 164 -16.98 8.77 -10.02
CA ASN A 164 -18.25 8.10 -10.26
C ASN A 164 -18.60 7.17 -9.09
N HIS A 165 -19.90 6.97 -8.88
CA HIS A 165 -20.42 6.14 -7.78
C HIS A 165 -20.03 4.67 -7.91
N ARG A 166 -19.87 4.16 -9.12
CA ARG A 166 -19.50 2.77 -9.37
C ARG A 166 -18.15 2.41 -8.75
N MET A 167 -17.18 3.34 -8.80
CA MET A 167 -15.83 3.13 -8.26
C MET A 167 -15.66 3.57 -6.80
N ALA A 168 -16.69 4.14 -6.19
CA ALA A 168 -16.63 4.63 -4.81
C ALA A 168 -16.19 3.55 -3.81
N ALA A 169 -16.75 2.34 -3.94
CA ALA A 169 -16.39 1.21 -3.09
C ALA A 169 -14.92 0.80 -3.23
N LEU A 170 -14.36 0.83 -4.44
CA LEU A 170 -12.96 0.52 -4.68
C LEU A 170 -12.06 1.65 -4.18
N ARG A 171 -12.42 2.93 -4.42
CA ARG A 171 -11.69 4.09 -3.89
C ARG A 171 -11.55 4.05 -2.37
N ASP A 172 -12.63 3.66 -1.66
CA ASP A 172 -12.64 3.55 -0.18
C ASP A 172 -11.69 2.45 0.35
N ARG A 173 -11.27 1.49 -0.47
CA ARG A 173 -10.31 0.45 -0.07
C ARG A 173 -8.89 0.97 0.09
N PHE A 174 -8.56 2.02 -0.64
CA PHE A 174 -7.24 2.66 -0.59
C PHE A 174 -7.24 3.81 0.42
N CYS A 175 -6.72 3.57 1.61
CA CYS A 175 -6.51 4.63 2.60
C CYS A 175 -5.33 5.53 2.23
N ILE A 176 -4.33 4.99 1.53
CA ILE A 176 -3.20 5.75 1.02
C ILE A 176 -3.38 5.93 -0.49
N LYS A 177 -3.53 7.18 -0.90
CA LYS A 177 -3.50 7.61 -2.29
C LYS A 177 -2.45 8.70 -2.42
N VAL A 178 -1.53 8.54 -3.35
CA VAL A 178 -0.43 9.50 -3.54
C VAL A 178 -0.26 9.84 -5.00
N GLU A 179 -0.02 11.13 -5.26
CA GLU A 179 0.25 11.62 -6.62
C GLU A 179 1.74 11.47 -6.95
N SER A 180 2.03 10.80 -8.06
CA SER A 180 3.36 10.77 -8.67
C SER A 180 3.49 11.92 -9.66
N ARG A 181 4.22 12.97 -9.26
CA ARG A 181 4.42 14.18 -10.06
C ARG A 181 5.65 14.09 -10.94
N GLU A 182 5.68 14.94 -11.96
CA GLU A 182 6.85 15.13 -12.80
C GLU A 182 7.98 15.81 -12.03
N VAL A 183 9.15 15.18 -11.94
CA VAL A 183 10.31 15.66 -11.16
C VAL A 183 10.93 16.92 -11.79
N TRP A 184 10.91 17.03 -13.13
CA TRP A 184 11.52 18.16 -13.85
C TRP A 184 10.86 19.52 -13.53
N ARG A 185 9.61 19.51 -13.05
CA ARG A 185 8.91 20.73 -12.60
C ARG A 185 9.47 21.33 -11.33
N GLY A 186 10.37 20.64 -10.64
CA GLY A 186 11.12 21.14 -9.49
C GLY A 186 12.25 22.14 -9.86
N GLY A 187 12.21 22.76 -11.03
CA GLY A 187 13.19 23.71 -11.50
C GLY A 187 14.47 23.06 -12.00
N VAL A 188 15.55 23.86 -12.10
CA VAL A 188 16.84 23.41 -12.65
C VAL A 188 17.41 22.23 -11.88
N ASP A 189 17.29 22.21 -10.55
CA ASP A 189 17.79 21.11 -9.71
C ASP A 189 17.03 19.82 -9.95
N GLY A 190 15.70 19.89 -10.05
CA GLY A 190 14.87 18.74 -10.38
C GLY A 190 15.20 18.17 -11.77
N PHE A 191 15.34 19.05 -12.75
CA PHE A 191 15.73 18.71 -14.10
C PHE A 191 17.10 18.03 -14.15
N SER A 192 18.14 18.63 -13.56
CA SER A 192 19.50 18.09 -13.58
C SER A 192 19.58 16.73 -12.91
N ARG A 193 19.00 16.58 -11.71
CA ARG A 193 18.95 15.29 -11.01
C ARG A 193 18.21 14.21 -11.81
N LEU A 194 17.14 14.58 -12.52
CA LEU A 194 16.39 13.64 -13.36
C LEU A 194 17.25 13.13 -14.52
N ILE A 195 17.97 14.03 -15.22
CA ILE A 195 18.87 13.67 -16.32
C ILE A 195 20.00 12.78 -15.82
N ASP A 196 20.67 13.17 -14.74
CA ASP A 196 21.77 12.39 -14.16
C ASP A 196 21.32 11.00 -13.73
N SER A 197 20.14 10.89 -13.11
CA SER A 197 19.57 9.61 -12.74
C SER A 197 19.21 8.75 -13.96
N GLY A 198 18.62 9.36 -15.00
CA GLY A 198 18.29 8.68 -16.24
C GLY A 198 19.53 8.07 -16.93
N LEU A 199 20.63 8.87 -17.00
CA LEU A 199 21.90 8.40 -17.57
C LEU A 199 22.52 7.26 -16.74
N LYS A 200 22.49 7.36 -15.41
CA LYS A 200 22.94 6.28 -14.52
C LYS A 200 22.10 5.01 -14.69
N ASN A 201 20.78 5.16 -14.77
CA ASN A 201 19.87 4.02 -14.96
C ASN A 201 20.14 3.30 -16.30
N GLU A 202 20.43 4.07 -17.35
CA GLU A 202 20.79 3.51 -18.64
C GLU A 202 22.12 2.75 -18.57
N ALA A 203 23.14 3.30 -17.91
CA ALA A 203 24.42 2.62 -17.69
C ALA A 203 24.24 1.31 -16.90
N TRP A 204 23.41 1.30 -15.85
CA TRP A 204 23.11 0.08 -15.09
C TRP A 204 22.38 -0.95 -15.95
N ARG A 205 21.45 -0.52 -16.78
CA ARG A 205 20.72 -1.41 -17.72
C ARG A 205 21.68 -2.07 -18.70
N GLN A 206 22.59 -1.30 -19.31
CA GLN A 206 23.61 -1.83 -20.23
C GLN A 206 24.57 -2.80 -19.53
N ALA A 207 24.96 -2.50 -18.29
CA ALA A 207 25.79 -3.36 -17.46
C ALA A 207 25.03 -4.55 -16.85
N ARG A 208 23.71 -4.67 -17.05
CA ARG A 208 22.81 -5.66 -16.43
C ARG A 208 22.87 -5.65 -14.90
N LEU A 209 23.16 -4.50 -14.31
CA LEU A 209 23.17 -4.29 -12.87
C LEU A 209 21.78 -3.88 -12.36
N ARG A 210 21.44 -4.36 -11.16
CA ARG A 210 20.19 -4.06 -10.48
C ARG A 210 20.47 -3.54 -9.06
N PRO A 211 20.89 -2.28 -8.91
CA PRO A 211 21.35 -1.74 -7.62
C PRO A 211 20.27 -1.70 -6.53
N TRP A 212 18.99 -1.83 -6.90
CA TRP A 212 17.88 -1.95 -5.95
C TRP A 212 17.73 -3.39 -5.39
N GLN A 213 18.26 -4.40 -6.05
CA GLN A 213 18.23 -5.80 -5.59
C GLN A 213 19.41 -6.07 -4.64
N THR A 214 19.36 -5.48 -3.47
CA THR A 214 20.46 -5.57 -2.50
C THR A 214 20.36 -6.80 -1.59
N GLY A 215 19.23 -7.52 -1.57
CA GLY A 215 18.98 -8.61 -0.64
C GLY A 215 18.84 -8.16 0.84
N LEU A 216 18.67 -6.86 1.07
CA LEU A 216 18.65 -6.28 2.42
C LEU A 216 17.38 -6.64 3.20
N ALA A 217 16.22 -6.69 2.53
CA ALA A 217 14.96 -7.11 3.14
C ALA A 217 14.21 -8.05 2.21
N THR A 218 13.39 -8.91 2.80
CA THR A 218 12.54 -9.88 2.10
C THR A 218 11.08 -9.68 2.50
N LEU A 219 10.15 -10.32 1.79
CA LEU A 219 8.74 -10.34 2.18
C LEU A 219 8.55 -10.84 3.62
N GLU A 220 9.38 -11.81 4.06
CA GLU A 220 9.33 -12.35 5.41
C GLU A 220 9.61 -11.29 6.50
N ASP A 221 10.46 -10.30 6.21
CA ASP A 221 10.72 -9.18 7.12
C ASP A 221 9.47 -8.31 7.29
N PHE A 222 8.76 -8.03 6.20
CA PHE A 222 7.50 -7.29 6.25
C PHE A 222 6.39 -8.08 6.96
N GLU A 223 6.32 -9.39 6.76
CA GLU A 223 5.38 -10.26 7.49
C GLU A 223 5.70 -10.30 8.99
N THR A 224 6.98 -10.36 9.35
CA THR A 224 7.45 -10.31 10.76
C THR A 224 7.07 -8.98 11.40
N ALA A 225 7.32 -7.86 10.71
CA ALA A 225 6.95 -6.53 11.19
C ALA A 225 5.43 -6.40 11.37
N HIS A 226 4.64 -6.87 10.40
CA HIS A 226 3.17 -6.85 10.45
C HIS A 226 2.64 -7.67 11.63
N THR A 227 3.12 -8.89 11.81
CA THR A 227 2.72 -9.78 12.92
C THR A 227 3.01 -9.14 14.26
N PHE A 228 4.23 -8.64 14.44
CA PHE A 228 4.65 -7.95 15.66
C PHE A 228 3.76 -6.75 15.99
N LEU A 229 3.46 -5.89 15.00
CA LEU A 229 2.60 -4.73 15.21
C LEU A 229 1.15 -5.13 15.51
N THR A 230 0.65 -6.18 14.86
CA THR A 230 -0.72 -6.68 15.09
C THR A 230 -0.88 -7.26 16.49
N GLU A 231 0.09 -8.02 16.97
CA GLU A 231 0.12 -8.57 18.32
C GLU A 231 0.23 -7.49 19.40
N GLN A 232 0.86 -6.35 19.08
CA GLN A 232 0.91 -5.20 19.96
C GLN A 232 -0.37 -4.36 19.97
N MET A 233 -1.16 -4.36 18.88
CA MET A 233 -2.39 -3.57 18.79
C MET A 233 -3.59 -4.21 19.51
N GLY A 234 -3.59 -5.53 19.65
CA GLY A 234 -4.66 -6.24 20.33
C GLY A 234 -4.19 -7.64 20.76
N ARG A 235 -4.55 -8.03 21.98
CA ARG A 235 -4.26 -9.35 22.54
C ARG A 235 -5.56 -10.11 22.71
N VAL A 236 -5.52 -11.40 22.36
CA VAL A 236 -6.56 -12.34 22.74
C VAL A 236 -6.19 -12.87 24.13
N ASP A 237 -7.00 -12.57 25.13
CA ASP A 237 -6.86 -13.19 26.44
C ASP A 237 -7.36 -14.62 26.36
N THR A 238 -6.60 -15.58 26.86
CA THR A 238 -6.92 -17.01 26.81
C THR A 238 -7.95 -17.43 27.87
N ASP A 239 -8.40 -16.50 28.72
CA ASP A 239 -9.46 -16.77 29.68
C ASP A 239 -10.83 -16.65 29.01
N PRO A 240 -11.61 -17.76 28.89
CA PRO A 240 -12.90 -17.75 28.21
C PRO A 240 -13.99 -16.93 28.92
N LEU A 241 -13.75 -16.43 30.11
CA LEU A 241 -14.70 -15.67 30.94
C LEU A 241 -14.45 -14.16 30.93
N ASP A 242 -13.34 -13.70 30.36
CA ASP A 242 -13.03 -12.28 30.22
C ASP A 242 -13.30 -11.81 28.76
N ASP A 243 -13.59 -10.52 28.61
CA ASP A 243 -13.71 -9.88 27.30
C ASP A 243 -12.46 -10.16 26.46
N VAL A 244 -12.63 -10.99 25.45
CA VAL A 244 -11.61 -11.83 24.80
C VAL A 244 -10.53 -11.05 24.07
N ALA A 245 -10.64 -9.73 23.93
CA ALA A 245 -9.63 -8.92 23.25
C ALA A 245 -9.44 -7.57 23.94
N LYS A 246 -8.23 -7.34 24.46
CA LYS A 246 -7.83 -6.04 24.99
C LYS A 246 -7.08 -5.24 23.94
N SER A 247 -7.46 -3.99 23.77
CA SER A 247 -6.76 -3.06 22.87
C SER A 247 -5.68 -2.31 23.65
N ASP A 248 -4.43 -2.38 23.18
CA ASP A 248 -3.32 -1.58 23.70
C ASP A 248 -3.25 -0.17 23.06
N ARG A 249 -4.39 0.33 22.52
CA ARG A 249 -4.49 1.62 21.82
C ARG A 249 -3.86 2.76 22.61
N ASP A 250 -4.20 2.90 23.90
CA ASP A 250 -3.77 4.05 24.72
C ASP A 250 -2.26 4.03 24.99
N ARG A 251 -1.64 2.84 24.93
CA ARG A 251 -0.18 2.68 25.02
C ARG A 251 0.53 3.24 23.79
N PHE A 252 -0.05 3.06 22.59
CA PHE A 252 0.60 3.41 21.34
C PHE A 252 0.06 4.70 20.70
N MET A 253 -1.04 5.25 21.22
CA MET A 253 -1.60 6.52 20.79
C MET A 253 -2.03 7.32 22.02
N PRO A 254 -1.16 8.20 22.55
CA PRO A 254 -1.46 9.02 23.71
C PRO A 254 -2.76 9.80 23.56
N ARG A 255 -3.46 10.05 24.67
CA ARG A 255 -4.79 10.70 24.67
C ARG A 255 -4.80 12.04 23.92
N GLU A 256 -3.74 12.80 24.03
CA GLU A 256 -3.60 14.09 23.31
C GLU A 256 -3.59 13.87 21.79
N VAL A 257 -2.87 12.86 21.31
CA VAL A 257 -2.80 12.52 19.87
C VAL A 257 -4.14 11.98 19.38
N GLN A 258 -4.85 11.20 20.21
CA GLN A 258 -6.20 10.73 19.88
C GLN A 258 -7.18 11.91 19.67
N LEU A 259 -7.13 12.93 20.52
CA LEU A 259 -7.98 14.13 20.39
C LEU A 259 -7.64 14.90 19.10
N VAL A 260 -6.36 15.11 18.82
CA VAL A 260 -5.94 15.75 17.57
C VAL A 260 -6.36 14.93 16.34
N PHE A 261 -6.22 13.62 16.40
CA PHE A 261 -6.65 12.73 15.33
C PHE A 261 -8.16 12.82 15.07
N LEU A 262 -8.98 12.73 16.13
CA LEU A 262 -10.44 12.85 16.02
C LEU A 262 -10.84 14.19 15.43
N ASN A 263 -10.32 15.29 15.99
CA ASN A 263 -10.63 16.64 15.50
C ASN A 263 -10.24 16.83 14.03
N LEU A 264 -9.10 16.26 13.62
CA LEU A 264 -8.66 16.30 12.22
C LEU A 264 -9.59 15.51 11.32
N LEU A 265 -10.01 14.29 11.71
CA LEU A 265 -10.99 13.51 10.94
C LEU A 265 -12.32 14.27 10.78
N GLU A 266 -12.84 14.88 11.85
CA GLU A 266 -14.06 15.69 11.80
C GLU A 266 -13.91 16.89 10.87
N THR A 267 -12.78 17.60 10.94
CA THR A 267 -12.48 18.73 10.06
C THR A 267 -12.44 18.30 8.59
N LEU A 268 -11.72 17.20 8.28
CA LEU A 268 -11.63 16.68 6.92
C LEU A 268 -12.99 16.24 6.38
N ALA A 269 -13.83 15.64 7.21
CA ALA A 269 -15.17 15.22 6.81
C ALA A 269 -16.11 16.42 6.58
N ARG A 270 -16.11 17.41 7.47
CA ARG A 270 -17.06 18.54 7.45
C ARG A 270 -16.66 19.62 6.47
N GLU A 271 -15.39 20.04 6.47
CA GLU A 271 -14.92 21.18 5.66
C GLU A 271 -14.48 20.77 4.26
N HIS A 272 -13.91 19.56 4.14
CA HIS A 272 -13.32 19.09 2.87
C HIS A 272 -14.11 17.96 2.23
N ARG A 273 -15.25 17.56 2.85
CA ARG A 273 -16.15 16.51 2.33
C ARG A 273 -15.43 15.19 2.02
N VAL A 274 -14.38 14.86 2.78
CA VAL A 274 -13.70 13.58 2.68
C VAL A 274 -14.57 12.51 3.32
N PHE A 275 -14.89 11.46 2.57
CA PHE A 275 -15.65 10.35 3.13
C PHE A 275 -14.74 9.49 4.02
N ILE A 276 -15.10 9.37 5.30
CA ILE A 276 -14.35 8.59 6.29
C ILE A 276 -15.30 7.56 6.91
N SER A 277 -15.11 6.28 6.56
CA SER A 277 -15.83 5.17 7.15
C SER A 277 -15.14 4.68 8.43
N ASP A 278 -15.88 4.02 9.34
CA ASP A 278 -15.31 3.41 10.55
C ASP A 278 -14.16 2.44 10.20
N ARG A 279 -14.33 1.67 9.13
CA ARG A 279 -13.26 0.81 8.59
C ARG A 279 -12.01 1.60 8.22
N LYS A 280 -12.17 2.76 7.58
CA LYS A 280 -11.05 3.63 7.19
C LYS A 280 -10.32 4.14 8.43
N VAL A 281 -11.02 4.47 9.53
CA VAL A 281 -10.41 4.89 10.81
C VAL A 281 -9.52 3.79 11.38
N VAL A 282 -9.99 2.54 11.41
CA VAL A 282 -9.20 1.39 11.90
C VAL A 282 -7.96 1.16 11.03
N LYS A 283 -8.09 1.26 9.70
CA LYS A 283 -6.95 1.13 8.79
C LYS A 283 -5.92 2.25 8.98
N LEU A 284 -6.40 3.48 9.18
CA LEU A 284 -5.52 4.62 9.48
C LEU A 284 -4.73 4.40 10.75
N TYR A 285 -5.35 3.89 11.81
CA TYR A 285 -4.62 3.57 13.03
C TYR A 285 -3.47 2.59 12.77
N LYS A 286 -3.70 1.52 11.99
CA LYS A 286 -2.64 0.56 11.60
C LYS A 286 -1.51 1.23 10.83
N LEU A 287 -1.85 2.09 9.86
CA LEU A 287 -0.86 2.82 9.07
C LEU A 287 -0.04 3.81 9.91
N LEU A 288 -0.70 4.53 10.83
CA LEU A 288 -0.04 5.44 11.78
C LEU A 288 0.90 4.66 12.71
N ARG A 289 0.47 3.48 13.19
CA ARG A 289 1.29 2.61 14.03
C ARG A 289 2.51 2.07 13.27
N ALA A 290 2.33 1.65 12.01
CA ALA A 290 3.42 1.20 11.15
C ALA A 290 4.44 2.34 10.91
N ARG A 291 3.98 3.56 10.63
CA ARG A 291 4.83 4.73 10.47
C ARG A 291 5.64 5.02 11.74
N ALA A 292 4.97 5.10 12.90
CA ALA A 292 5.64 5.40 14.17
C ALA A 292 6.70 4.35 14.52
N TRP A 293 6.42 3.08 14.25
CA TRP A 293 7.38 2.00 14.46
C TRP A 293 8.56 2.08 13.50
N LEU A 294 8.31 2.27 12.21
CA LEU A 294 9.38 2.41 11.21
C LEU A 294 10.31 3.58 11.54
N GLU A 295 9.77 4.74 11.86
CA GLU A 295 10.57 5.95 12.08
C GLU A 295 11.28 5.96 13.43
N ARG A 296 10.63 5.53 14.50
CA ARG A 296 11.12 5.74 15.87
C ARG A 296 11.03 4.53 16.79
N ASN A 297 10.41 3.42 16.34
CA ASN A 297 10.08 2.27 17.19
C ASN A 297 9.33 2.66 18.48
N SER A 298 8.40 3.59 18.37
CA SER A 298 7.71 4.18 19.54
C SER A 298 6.21 4.39 19.26
N GLU A 299 5.58 5.12 20.16
CA GLU A 299 4.19 5.56 20.04
C GLU A 299 3.93 6.49 18.85
N ILE A 300 2.66 6.60 18.46
CA ILE A 300 2.18 7.53 17.43
C ILE A 300 2.29 8.96 17.98
N LYS A 301 2.91 9.84 17.20
CA LYS A 301 3.02 11.27 17.49
C LYS A 301 2.14 12.10 16.56
N LYS A 302 1.98 13.37 16.89
CA LYS A 302 1.21 14.33 16.11
C LYS A 302 1.68 14.41 14.65
N GLU A 303 2.99 14.33 14.41
CA GLU A 303 3.59 14.39 13.08
C GLU A 303 3.17 13.21 12.19
N ASP A 304 2.90 12.05 12.78
CA ASP A 304 2.46 10.86 12.05
C ASP A 304 1.08 11.08 11.40
N LEU A 305 0.24 11.93 12.00
CA LEU A 305 -1.06 12.29 11.46
C LEU A 305 -0.98 13.00 10.11
N GLY A 306 0.20 13.43 9.67
CA GLY A 306 0.46 13.89 8.31
C GLY A 306 0.07 12.90 7.23
N LEU A 307 -0.02 11.59 7.54
CA LEU A 307 -0.56 10.56 6.63
C LEU A 307 -2.00 10.87 6.16
N LEU A 308 -2.77 11.64 6.92
CA LEU A 308 -4.15 12.00 6.55
C LEU A 308 -4.21 12.87 5.28
N ALA A 309 -3.10 13.46 4.86
CA ALA A 309 -2.99 14.12 3.57
C ALA A 309 -3.22 13.19 2.36
N CYS A 310 -3.11 11.87 2.57
CA CYS A 310 -3.30 10.84 1.54
C CYS A 310 -4.75 10.33 1.43
N LEU A 311 -5.72 10.90 2.17
CA LEU A 311 -7.09 10.40 2.26
C LEU A 311 -8.02 10.87 1.13
N GLY A 312 -7.60 11.83 0.32
CA GLY A 312 -8.45 12.40 -0.74
C GLY A 312 -9.02 11.33 -1.68
N ASP A 313 -10.29 11.49 -2.04
CA ASP A 313 -10.99 10.59 -2.98
C ASP A 313 -11.01 11.13 -4.42
N THR A 314 -10.53 12.38 -4.62
CA THR A 314 -10.27 13.00 -5.93
C THR A 314 -8.89 13.65 -5.99
N MET A 315 -8.42 14.01 -7.19
CA MET A 315 -7.14 14.69 -7.35
C MET A 315 -7.13 16.07 -6.67
N GLU A 316 -8.25 16.79 -6.74
CA GLU A 316 -8.41 18.10 -6.08
C GLU A 316 -8.33 17.95 -4.57
N GLN A 317 -9.00 16.95 -3.99
CA GLN A 317 -8.92 16.67 -2.56
C GLN A 317 -7.51 16.30 -2.15
N LEU A 318 -6.80 15.44 -2.89
CA LEU A 318 -5.41 15.08 -2.59
C LEU A 318 -4.49 16.31 -2.58
N ALA A 319 -4.63 17.20 -3.57
CA ALA A 319 -3.85 18.44 -3.63
C ALA A 319 -4.17 19.36 -2.45
N LEU A 320 -5.45 19.51 -2.12
CA LEU A 320 -5.93 20.34 -1.01
C LEU A 320 -5.44 19.80 0.34
N LEU A 321 -5.61 18.49 0.60
CA LEU A 321 -5.23 17.87 1.86
C LEU A 321 -3.72 17.90 2.09
N ARG A 322 -2.91 17.77 1.04
CA ARG A 322 -1.45 17.92 1.13
C ARG A 322 -1.04 19.28 1.69
N GLN A 323 -1.79 20.34 1.36
CA GLN A 323 -1.55 21.68 1.87
C GLN A 323 -2.16 21.90 3.27
N LYS A 324 -3.39 21.42 3.49
CA LYS A 324 -4.18 21.74 4.69
C LYS A 324 -3.81 20.89 5.90
N VAL A 325 -3.54 19.61 5.72
CA VAL A 325 -3.22 18.71 6.85
C VAL A 325 -1.99 19.19 7.64
N PRO A 326 -0.85 19.56 7.02
CA PRO A 326 0.27 20.14 7.77
C PRO A 326 -0.11 21.43 8.51
N GLN A 327 -0.93 22.31 7.93
CA GLN A 327 -1.39 23.53 8.55
C GLN A 327 -2.22 23.24 9.82
N TYR A 328 -3.19 22.32 9.76
CA TYR A 328 -4.00 21.90 10.90
C TYR A 328 -3.17 21.27 12.04
N LEU A 329 -2.09 20.61 11.67
CA LEU A 329 -1.16 20.03 12.63
C LEU A 329 -0.15 21.04 13.17
N GLY A 330 -0.12 22.29 12.67
CA GLY A 330 0.91 23.28 13.03
C GLY A 330 2.33 22.79 12.67
N LEU A 331 2.42 21.90 11.70
CA LEU A 331 3.69 21.53 11.08
C LEU A 331 4.01 22.63 10.08
N GLU A 332 5.13 23.32 10.24
CA GLU A 332 5.62 24.22 9.20
C GLU A 332 5.57 23.46 7.89
N SER A 333 5.02 24.10 6.85
CA SER A 333 5.05 23.52 5.52
C SER A 333 6.52 23.19 5.23
N ALA A 334 6.88 21.93 5.44
CA ALA A 334 8.14 21.44 4.93
C ALA A 334 8.10 21.83 3.46
N ASN A 335 8.95 22.78 3.10
CA ASN A 335 9.11 23.26 1.74
C ASN A 335 9.05 22.02 0.87
N SER A 336 7.96 21.90 0.17
CA SER A 336 7.68 20.83 -0.76
C SER A 336 8.81 20.82 -1.77
N HIS A 337 9.86 20.08 -1.44
CA HIS A 337 10.72 19.58 -2.49
C HIS A 337 9.88 18.58 -3.27
N PRO A 338 9.68 18.83 -4.57
CA PRO A 338 8.86 18.05 -5.46
C PRO A 338 9.34 16.61 -5.58
#